data_df2f9fb019194e32d4c82cd00e87beb5
#
_entry.id   df2f9fb019194e32d4c82cd00e87beb5
#
_cell.length_a   1.000
_cell.length_b   1.000
_cell.length_c   1.000
_cell.angle_alpha   90.00
_cell.angle_beta   90.00
_cell.angle_gamma   90.00
#
_symmetry.space_group_name_H-M   'P 1'
#
loop_
_entity.id
_entity.type
_entity.pdbx_description
1 polymer ?
#
loop_
_entity_poly.entity_id
_entity_poly.type
_entity_poly.pdbx_seq_one_letter_code
_entity_poly.pdbx_strand_id
1 'polypeptide(L)'
;MSTQSIDQKVKEIKLAFRQMMDGATARSMREKGLDYRLNWGATIPRLRQMADEIISEVRGEDKEVPTSHLSFLTSLSIALWKENIRECKILATMLMPADEVLPEVIDIWMEQTPTLEIVEQAAFNLYQHLPYAADKAFEWLASADDLPQICGYHVFSRLFMRGQEPNERGINEFLDQAIAAVQSPNAAVRKAAMQSVIRFSQLGLVYERLAKSAIRRTGLDFL
;
A
#
# COMPACT_ATOMS: atom_id res chain seq x y z
N MET A 1 22.32 20.33 -14.10
CA MET A 1 21.03 19.76 -14.55
C MET A 1 19.96 20.83 -14.49
N SER A 2 19.25 21.07 -15.61
CA SER A 2 18.13 22.03 -15.63
C SER A 2 17.09 21.57 -14.63
N THR A 3 16.71 22.42 -13.69
CA THR A 3 15.71 22.12 -12.66
C THR A 3 14.35 22.01 -13.36
N GLN A 4 14.01 20.82 -13.81
CA GLN A 4 12.70 20.54 -14.35
C GLN A 4 11.68 20.79 -13.21
N SER A 5 10.70 21.62 -13.44
CA SER A 5 9.70 21.88 -12.39
C SER A 5 8.86 20.62 -12.17
N ILE A 6 8.43 20.38 -10.92
CA ILE A 6 7.53 19.27 -10.57
C ILE A 6 6.30 19.25 -11.48
N ASP A 7 5.71 20.43 -11.74
CA ASP A 7 4.55 20.55 -12.60
C ASP A 7 4.81 20.09 -14.05
N GLN A 8 6.02 20.37 -14.56
CA GLN A 8 6.41 19.90 -15.88
C GLN A 8 6.54 18.38 -15.92
N LYS A 9 7.17 17.76 -14.90
CA LYS A 9 7.31 16.31 -14.81
C LYS A 9 5.94 15.62 -14.67
N VAL A 10 5.03 16.17 -13.88
CA VAL A 10 3.64 15.66 -13.77
C VAL A 10 2.93 15.69 -15.13
N LYS A 11 3.08 16.77 -15.91
CA LYS A 11 2.49 16.86 -17.26
C LYS A 11 3.05 15.80 -18.20
N GLU A 12 4.36 15.56 -18.19
CA GLU A 12 5.03 14.53 -18.98
C GLU A 12 4.53 13.12 -18.61
N ILE A 13 4.45 12.81 -17.31
CA ILE A 13 3.92 11.54 -16.82
C ILE A 13 2.46 11.34 -17.28
N LYS A 14 1.63 12.36 -17.16
CA LYS A 14 0.23 12.29 -17.62
C LYS A 14 0.13 12.10 -19.14
N LEU A 15 1.02 12.70 -19.90
CA LEU A 15 1.09 12.48 -21.35
C LEU A 15 1.48 11.05 -21.68
N ALA A 16 2.47 10.50 -20.99
CA ALA A 16 2.89 9.10 -21.15
C ALA A 16 1.74 8.13 -20.80
N PHE A 17 0.97 8.38 -19.75
CA PHE A 17 -0.22 7.57 -19.44
C PHE A 17 -1.27 7.60 -20.55
N ARG A 18 -1.51 8.76 -21.16
CA ARG A 18 -2.44 8.87 -22.31
C ARG A 18 -1.95 8.04 -23.51
N GLN A 19 -0.66 7.98 -23.74
CA GLN A 19 -0.08 7.14 -24.81
C GLN A 19 -0.19 5.64 -24.53
N MET A 20 -0.27 5.25 -23.26
CA MET A 20 -0.45 3.88 -22.80
C MET A 20 -1.93 3.50 -22.57
N MET A 21 -2.87 4.35 -22.96
CA MET A 21 -4.29 4.18 -22.67
C MET A 21 -4.85 2.88 -23.25
N ASP A 22 -5.49 2.09 -22.38
CA ASP A 22 -6.26 0.90 -22.72
C ASP A 22 -7.70 1.01 -22.22
N GLY A 23 -8.58 1.40 -23.10
CA GLY A 23 -10.00 1.60 -22.78
C GLY A 23 -10.73 0.31 -22.43
N ALA A 24 -10.28 -0.85 -22.93
CA ALA A 24 -10.87 -2.14 -22.61
C ALA A 24 -10.53 -2.53 -21.16
N THR A 25 -9.27 -2.37 -20.77
CA THR A 25 -8.82 -2.58 -19.39
C THR A 25 -9.51 -1.63 -18.42
N ALA A 26 -9.60 -0.32 -18.74
CA ALA A 26 -10.28 0.66 -17.90
C ALA A 26 -11.78 0.34 -17.72
N ARG A 27 -12.44 -0.15 -18.77
CA ARG A 27 -13.85 -0.61 -18.70
C ARG A 27 -13.98 -1.84 -17.80
N SER A 28 -13.14 -2.85 -17.99
CA SER A 28 -13.15 -4.07 -17.16
C SER A 28 -12.93 -3.76 -15.68
N MET A 29 -12.08 -2.80 -15.35
CA MET A 29 -11.88 -2.34 -13.97
C MET A 29 -13.17 -1.74 -13.40
N ARG A 30 -13.85 -0.87 -14.14
CA ARG A 30 -15.11 -0.27 -13.71
C ARG A 30 -16.21 -1.31 -13.49
N GLU A 31 -16.33 -2.28 -14.39
CA GLU A 31 -17.28 -3.40 -14.26
C GLU A 31 -17.04 -4.26 -13.00
N LYS A 32 -15.79 -4.26 -12.50
CA LYS A 32 -15.40 -4.92 -11.25
C LYS A 32 -15.53 -4.03 -10.01
N GLY A 33 -16.15 -2.86 -10.14
CA GLY A 33 -16.38 -1.95 -9.02
C GLY A 33 -15.19 -1.04 -8.67
N LEU A 34 -14.16 -0.98 -9.51
CA LEU A 34 -13.05 -0.04 -9.35
C LEU A 34 -13.45 1.29 -10.02
N ASP A 35 -14.18 2.12 -9.28
CA ASP A 35 -14.68 3.40 -9.76
C ASP A 35 -13.67 4.53 -9.48
N TYR A 36 -13.04 5.02 -10.53
CA TYR A 36 -12.12 6.14 -10.50
C TYR A 36 -12.68 7.30 -11.31
N ARG A 37 -12.45 8.53 -10.86
CA ARG A 37 -12.80 9.71 -11.64
C ARG A 37 -12.12 9.69 -13.02
N LEU A 38 -10.85 9.25 -13.08
CA LEU A 38 -10.10 9.04 -14.30
C LEU A 38 -9.19 7.83 -14.16
N ASN A 39 -9.24 6.94 -15.17
CA ASN A 39 -8.46 5.72 -15.27
C ASN A 39 -8.12 5.50 -16.76
N TRP A 40 -6.85 5.48 -17.08
CA TRP A 40 -6.37 5.21 -18.45
C TRP A 40 -6.16 3.72 -18.74
N GLY A 41 -6.27 2.85 -17.74
CA GLY A 41 -6.14 1.41 -17.90
C GLY A 41 -4.69 0.92 -17.99
N ALA A 42 -3.70 1.74 -17.57
CA ALA A 42 -2.32 1.28 -17.55
C ALA A 42 -2.13 0.14 -16.54
N THR A 43 -1.40 -0.90 -16.94
CA THR A 43 -1.14 -2.06 -16.10
C THR A 43 -0.10 -1.79 -15.02
N ILE A 44 -0.18 -2.50 -13.89
CA ILE A 44 0.79 -2.36 -12.79
C ILE A 44 2.25 -2.57 -13.26
N PRO A 45 2.58 -3.59 -14.10
CA PRO A 45 3.94 -3.73 -14.62
C PRO A 45 4.45 -2.50 -15.39
N ARG A 46 3.58 -1.84 -16.16
CA ARG A 46 3.94 -0.61 -16.89
C ARG A 46 4.21 0.55 -15.94
N LEU A 47 3.37 0.71 -14.89
CA LEU A 47 3.58 1.72 -13.86
C LEU A 47 4.88 1.49 -13.11
N ARG A 48 5.22 0.23 -12.82
CA ARG A 48 6.49 -0.13 -12.16
C ARG A 48 7.69 0.20 -13.04
N GLN A 49 7.65 -0.18 -14.30
CA GLN A 49 8.69 0.20 -15.26
C GLN A 49 8.91 1.72 -15.29
N MET A 50 7.83 2.49 -15.37
CA MET A 50 7.92 3.96 -15.35
C MET A 50 8.51 4.49 -14.02
N ALA A 51 8.14 3.88 -12.88
CA ALA A 51 8.72 4.26 -11.60
C ALA A 51 10.24 4.01 -11.58
N ASP A 52 10.68 2.85 -12.06
CA ASP A 52 12.09 2.48 -12.12
C ASP A 52 12.88 3.44 -13.05
N GLU A 53 12.30 3.82 -14.19
CA GLU A 53 12.86 4.80 -15.13
C GLU A 53 13.02 6.19 -14.46
N ILE A 54 11.99 6.68 -13.77
CA ILE A 54 12.02 7.97 -13.07
C ILE A 54 13.05 7.95 -11.93
N ILE A 55 13.08 6.89 -11.14
CA ILE A 55 14.02 6.74 -10.03
C ILE A 55 15.46 6.71 -10.58
N SER A 56 15.70 5.99 -11.67
CA SER A 56 17.01 5.91 -12.32
C SER A 56 17.45 7.26 -12.89
N GLU A 57 16.54 8.00 -13.54
CA GLU A 57 16.78 9.36 -14.06
C GLU A 57 17.18 10.33 -12.94
N VAL A 58 16.47 10.25 -11.79
CA VAL A 58 16.72 11.12 -10.64
C VAL A 58 18.03 10.76 -9.93
N ARG A 59 18.33 9.47 -9.78
CA ARG A 59 19.59 9.01 -9.13
C ARG A 59 20.84 9.33 -9.95
N GLY A 60 20.74 9.30 -11.29
CA GLY A 60 21.91 9.44 -12.16
C GLY A 60 22.90 8.28 -11.95
N GLU A 61 24.21 8.58 -12.11
CA GLU A 61 25.29 7.59 -11.91
C GLU A 61 25.81 7.52 -10.46
N ASP A 62 25.25 8.33 -9.55
CA ASP A 62 25.71 8.41 -8.16
C ASP A 62 25.28 7.19 -7.35
N LYS A 63 26.22 6.61 -6.60
CA LYS A 63 25.95 5.46 -5.71
C LYS A 63 25.16 5.85 -4.46
N GLU A 64 25.30 7.07 -4.01
CA GLU A 64 24.54 7.64 -2.88
C GLU A 64 23.47 8.59 -3.43
N VAL A 65 22.23 8.45 -2.93
CA VAL A 65 21.13 9.31 -3.35
C VAL A 65 21.24 10.65 -2.60
N PRO A 66 21.61 11.75 -3.26
CA PRO A 66 21.67 13.05 -2.59
C PRO A 66 20.29 13.42 -1.99
N THR A 67 20.30 14.13 -0.87
CA THR A 67 19.06 14.61 -0.19
C THR A 67 18.16 15.41 -1.14
N SER A 68 18.75 16.13 -2.11
CA SER A 68 18.00 16.85 -3.15
C SER A 68 17.16 15.94 -4.05
N HIS A 69 17.64 14.74 -4.33
CA HIS A 69 16.94 13.75 -5.15
C HIS A 69 15.76 13.12 -4.39
N LEU A 70 15.94 12.81 -3.10
CA LEU A 70 14.85 12.34 -2.23
C LEU A 70 13.77 13.41 -2.09
N SER A 71 14.15 14.67 -1.86
CA SER A 71 13.23 15.82 -1.81
C SER A 71 12.45 16.01 -3.11
N PHE A 72 13.09 15.78 -4.27
CA PHE A 72 12.40 15.82 -5.57
C PHE A 72 11.38 14.69 -5.70
N LEU A 73 11.75 13.44 -5.38
CA LEU A 73 10.84 12.29 -5.43
C LEU A 73 9.66 12.46 -4.46
N THR A 74 9.90 12.97 -3.26
CA THR A 74 8.85 13.30 -2.27
C THR A 74 7.87 14.33 -2.83
N SER A 75 8.39 15.44 -3.38
CA SER A 75 7.58 16.49 -3.97
C SER A 75 6.78 16.01 -5.18
N LEU A 76 7.40 15.20 -6.04
CA LEU A 76 6.74 14.59 -7.20
C LEU A 76 5.62 13.62 -6.78
N SER A 77 5.87 12.78 -5.77
CA SER A 77 4.89 11.84 -5.25
C SER A 77 3.67 12.57 -4.66
N ILE A 78 3.89 13.63 -3.89
CA ILE A 78 2.81 14.47 -3.35
C ILE A 78 2.01 15.13 -4.48
N ALA A 79 2.68 15.64 -5.52
CA ALA A 79 2.01 16.27 -6.65
C ALA A 79 1.18 15.24 -7.44
N LEU A 80 1.69 14.04 -7.68
CA LEU A 80 0.97 12.96 -8.34
C LEU A 80 -0.22 12.48 -7.51
N TRP A 81 -0.08 12.37 -6.17
CA TRP A 81 -1.18 11.96 -5.31
C TRP A 81 -2.37 12.92 -5.35
N LYS A 82 -2.13 14.21 -5.49
CA LYS A 82 -3.18 15.24 -5.63
C LYS A 82 -3.99 15.11 -6.92
N GLU A 83 -3.42 14.49 -7.95
CA GLU A 83 -4.15 14.18 -9.16
C GLU A 83 -5.18 13.07 -8.86
N ASN A 84 -6.44 13.34 -9.16
CA ASN A 84 -7.49 12.33 -8.94
C ASN A 84 -7.57 11.33 -10.10
N ILE A 85 -6.44 10.67 -10.35
CA ILE A 85 -6.17 9.74 -11.46
C ILE A 85 -5.57 8.48 -10.87
N ARG A 86 -6.14 7.31 -11.22
CA ARG A 86 -5.69 6.00 -10.73
C ARG A 86 -4.18 5.81 -10.85
N GLU A 87 -3.66 5.98 -12.06
CA GLU A 87 -2.25 5.75 -12.37
C GLU A 87 -1.32 6.69 -11.60
N CYS A 88 -1.74 7.95 -11.42
CA CYS A 88 -0.97 8.92 -10.65
C CYS A 88 -0.89 8.54 -9.18
N LYS A 89 -2.01 8.09 -8.56
CA LYS A 89 -2.00 7.63 -7.17
C LYS A 89 -1.13 6.39 -6.98
N ILE A 90 -1.22 5.41 -7.86
CA ILE A 90 -0.39 4.20 -7.79
C ILE A 90 1.09 4.55 -7.98
N LEU A 91 1.42 5.35 -8.98
CA LEU A 91 2.80 5.78 -9.23
C LEU A 91 3.37 6.57 -8.05
N ALA A 92 2.56 7.43 -7.41
CA ALA A 92 2.97 8.15 -6.21
C ALA A 92 3.44 7.22 -5.09
N THR A 93 2.74 6.08 -4.90
CA THR A 93 3.14 5.07 -3.88
C THR A 93 4.44 4.34 -4.24
N MET A 94 4.80 4.28 -5.53
CA MET A 94 6.03 3.64 -6.01
C MET A 94 7.26 4.57 -5.92
N LEU A 95 7.01 5.89 -6.03
CA LEU A 95 8.07 6.91 -6.06
C LEU A 95 8.38 7.50 -4.69
N MET A 96 7.44 7.47 -3.73
CA MET A 96 7.61 8.07 -2.41
C MET A 96 8.72 7.38 -1.63
N PRO A 97 9.78 8.10 -1.21
CA PRO A 97 10.81 7.55 -0.34
C PRO A 97 10.22 7.24 1.05
N ALA A 98 10.23 5.97 1.44
CA ALA A 98 9.59 5.52 2.67
C ALA A 98 10.19 6.14 3.95
N ASP A 99 11.51 6.40 3.94
CA ASP A 99 12.23 6.95 5.09
C ASP A 99 12.03 8.47 5.27
N GLU A 100 11.49 9.16 4.23
CA GLU A 100 11.33 10.62 4.21
C GLU A 100 9.88 11.06 4.44
N VAL A 101 8.92 10.12 4.41
CA VAL A 101 7.51 10.48 4.54
C VAL A 101 7.07 10.53 5.99
N LEU A 102 6.42 11.65 6.37
CA LEU A 102 5.89 11.84 7.71
C LEU A 102 4.56 11.09 7.90
N PRO A 103 4.26 10.61 9.13
CA PRO A 103 2.99 9.93 9.45
C PRO A 103 1.75 10.71 9.00
N GLU A 104 1.75 12.03 9.16
CA GLU A 104 0.62 12.90 8.81
C GLU A 104 0.32 12.89 7.29
N VAL A 105 1.34 12.74 6.46
CA VAL A 105 1.16 12.60 5.00
C VAL A 105 0.45 11.28 4.68
N ILE A 106 0.83 10.22 5.38
CA ILE A 106 0.23 8.89 5.22
C ILE A 106 -1.23 8.89 5.68
N ASP A 107 -1.56 9.62 6.76
CA ASP A 107 -2.94 9.78 7.23
C ASP A 107 -3.80 10.48 6.18
N ILE A 108 -3.33 11.59 5.63
CA ILE A 108 -4.00 12.30 4.54
C ILE A 108 -4.17 11.38 3.31
N TRP A 109 -3.16 10.59 2.98
CA TRP A 109 -3.25 9.67 1.85
C TRP A 109 -4.28 8.56 2.09
N MET A 110 -4.36 8.03 3.31
CA MET A 110 -5.36 7.04 3.67
C MET A 110 -6.78 7.62 3.57
N GLU A 111 -7.04 8.80 4.13
CA GLU A 111 -8.32 9.50 4.04
C GLU A 111 -8.77 9.76 2.58
N GLN A 112 -7.80 10.06 1.71
CA GLN A 112 -8.03 10.33 0.29
C GLN A 112 -8.01 9.09 -0.60
N THR A 113 -7.89 7.90 -0.02
CA THR A 113 -7.83 6.65 -0.78
C THR A 113 -9.23 6.22 -1.25
N PRO A 114 -9.48 6.15 -2.57
CA PRO A 114 -10.83 5.95 -3.09
C PRO A 114 -11.26 4.49 -3.21
N THR A 115 -10.31 3.54 -3.29
CA THR A 115 -10.60 2.16 -3.67
C THR A 115 -9.67 1.15 -2.99
N LEU A 116 -10.15 -0.09 -2.92
CA LEU A 116 -9.37 -1.24 -2.45
C LEU A 116 -8.04 -1.42 -3.20
N GLU A 117 -8.03 -1.21 -4.53
CA GLU A 117 -6.80 -1.34 -5.32
C GLU A 117 -5.71 -0.36 -4.85
N ILE A 118 -6.08 0.89 -4.57
CA ILE A 118 -5.09 1.88 -4.07
C ILE A 118 -4.56 1.47 -2.70
N VAL A 119 -5.42 0.97 -1.80
CA VAL A 119 -5.00 0.42 -0.50
C VAL A 119 -3.97 -0.70 -0.69
N GLU A 120 -4.28 -1.68 -1.53
CA GLU A 120 -3.39 -2.82 -1.78
C GLU A 120 -2.06 -2.37 -2.38
N GLN A 121 -2.08 -1.46 -3.36
CA GLN A 121 -0.87 -0.92 -3.98
C GLN A 121 -0.04 -0.08 -2.99
N ALA A 122 -0.68 0.75 -2.18
CA ALA A 122 0.00 1.57 -1.17
C ALA A 122 0.65 0.68 -0.07
N ALA A 123 -0.08 -0.31 0.43
CA ALA A 123 0.46 -1.26 1.40
C ALA A 123 1.67 -2.01 0.82
N PHE A 124 1.60 -2.42 -0.46
CA PHE A 124 2.68 -3.15 -1.13
C PHE A 124 3.87 -2.27 -1.49
N ASN A 125 3.65 -1.10 -2.08
CA ASN A 125 4.73 -0.28 -2.63
C ASN A 125 5.41 0.59 -1.57
N LEU A 126 4.67 1.08 -0.56
CA LEU A 126 5.13 2.10 0.37
C LEU A 126 4.98 1.69 1.83
N TYR A 127 3.73 1.41 2.30
CA TYR A 127 3.44 1.40 3.74
C TYR A 127 4.17 0.29 4.49
N GLN A 128 4.42 -0.87 3.88
CA GLN A 128 5.23 -1.93 4.49
C GLN A 128 6.71 -1.54 4.71
N HIS A 129 7.18 -0.47 4.07
CA HIS A 129 8.58 -0.03 4.12
C HIS A 129 8.79 1.16 5.06
N LEU A 130 7.72 1.73 5.63
CA LEU A 130 7.80 2.85 6.56
C LEU A 130 8.56 2.43 7.82
N PRO A 131 9.41 3.31 8.39
CA PRO A 131 10.06 3.05 9.69
C PRO A 131 9.07 2.76 10.82
N TYR A 132 7.87 3.30 10.72
CA TYR A 132 6.76 3.16 11.68
C TYR A 132 5.61 2.27 11.15
N ALA A 133 5.90 1.37 10.21
CA ALA A 133 4.88 0.55 9.53
C ALA A 133 4.00 -0.26 10.49
N ALA A 134 4.59 -0.87 11.53
CA ALA A 134 3.86 -1.68 12.48
C ALA A 134 2.90 -0.84 13.34
N ASP A 135 3.36 0.31 13.83
CA ASP A 135 2.54 1.22 14.64
C ASP A 135 1.34 1.72 13.84
N LYS A 136 1.59 2.17 12.60
CA LYS A 136 0.54 2.63 11.70
C LYS A 136 -0.44 1.51 11.33
N ALA A 137 0.05 0.29 11.14
CA ALA A 137 -0.81 -0.85 10.87
C ALA A 137 -1.75 -1.14 12.06
N PHE A 138 -1.29 -1.06 13.32
CA PHE A 138 -2.16 -1.18 14.49
C PHE A 138 -3.23 -0.10 14.56
N GLU A 139 -2.88 1.17 14.29
CA GLU A 139 -3.86 2.25 14.21
C GLU A 139 -4.97 1.93 13.18
N TRP A 140 -4.59 1.45 12.00
CA TRP A 140 -5.53 1.10 10.95
C TRP A 140 -6.40 -0.12 11.30
N LEU A 141 -5.87 -1.12 12.00
CA LEU A 141 -6.68 -2.25 12.48
C LEU A 141 -7.77 -1.81 13.44
N ALA A 142 -7.50 -0.78 14.26
CA ALA A 142 -8.46 -0.22 15.21
C ALA A 142 -9.50 0.73 14.57
N SER A 143 -9.37 1.04 13.28
CA SER A 143 -10.32 1.90 12.57
C SER A 143 -11.71 1.25 12.47
N ALA A 144 -12.76 2.08 12.45
CA ALA A 144 -14.12 1.64 12.13
C ALA A 144 -14.34 1.44 10.61
N ASP A 145 -13.46 2.01 9.77
CA ASP A 145 -13.58 1.99 8.32
C ASP A 145 -12.88 0.77 7.72
N ASP A 146 -13.51 0.16 6.71
CA ASP A 146 -13.02 -1.07 6.06
C ASP A 146 -11.67 -0.90 5.36
N LEU A 147 -11.44 0.21 4.64
CA LEU A 147 -10.22 0.41 3.86
C LEU A 147 -8.96 0.51 4.73
N PRO A 148 -8.93 1.31 5.81
CA PRO A 148 -7.83 1.28 6.77
C PRO A 148 -7.60 -0.11 7.36
N GLN A 149 -8.65 -0.81 7.82
CA GLN A 149 -8.50 -2.17 8.35
C GLN A 149 -7.83 -3.11 7.36
N ILE A 150 -8.30 -3.13 6.11
CA ILE A 150 -7.71 -3.93 5.03
C ILE A 150 -6.24 -3.56 4.83
N CYS A 151 -5.91 -2.26 4.86
CA CYS A 151 -4.54 -1.78 4.74
C CYS A 151 -3.65 -2.33 5.86
N GLY A 152 -4.08 -2.22 7.11
CA GLY A 152 -3.36 -2.73 8.27
C GLY A 152 -3.05 -4.22 8.14
N TYR A 153 -4.04 -5.05 7.75
CA TYR A 153 -3.81 -6.48 7.49
C TYR A 153 -2.84 -6.74 6.34
N HIS A 154 -2.91 -5.97 5.26
CA HIS A 154 -1.94 -6.10 4.17
C HIS A 154 -0.52 -5.73 4.60
N VAL A 155 -0.36 -4.66 5.36
CA VAL A 155 0.94 -4.27 5.92
C VAL A 155 1.48 -5.37 6.83
N PHE A 156 0.70 -5.86 7.80
CA PHE A 156 1.13 -6.97 8.67
C PHE A 156 1.48 -8.23 7.88
N SER A 157 0.68 -8.60 6.88
CA SER A 157 1.02 -9.73 6.00
C SER A 157 2.41 -9.58 5.39
N ARG A 158 2.81 -8.38 4.99
CA ARG A 158 4.13 -8.12 4.41
C ARG A 158 5.24 -8.13 5.47
N LEU A 159 4.99 -7.55 6.63
CA LEU A 159 5.93 -7.58 7.75
C LEU A 159 6.23 -9.04 8.18
N PHE A 160 5.20 -9.86 8.34
CA PHE A 160 5.34 -11.29 8.68
C PHE A 160 6.06 -12.09 7.58
N MET A 161 5.75 -11.84 6.30
CA MET A 161 6.47 -12.47 5.19
C MET A 161 7.97 -12.15 5.16
N ARG A 162 8.38 -11.04 5.75
CA ARG A 162 9.80 -10.66 5.92
C ARG A 162 10.40 -11.19 7.22
N GLY A 163 9.66 -12.01 7.98
CA GLY A 163 10.11 -12.55 9.25
C GLY A 163 10.11 -11.53 10.40
N GLN A 164 9.40 -10.41 10.26
CA GLN A 164 9.32 -9.42 11.34
C GLN A 164 8.35 -9.92 12.42
N GLU A 165 8.88 -10.28 13.55
CA GLU A 165 8.13 -10.81 14.69
C GLU A 165 7.59 -9.66 15.55
N PRO A 166 6.28 -9.66 15.90
CA PRO A 166 5.74 -8.72 16.86
C PRO A 166 6.16 -9.12 18.29
N ASN A 167 6.25 -8.13 19.20
CA ASN A 167 6.43 -8.40 20.61
C ASN A 167 5.15 -9.00 21.24
N GLU A 168 5.22 -9.46 22.48
CA GLU A 168 4.10 -10.13 23.16
C GLU A 168 2.81 -9.30 23.17
N ARG A 169 2.91 -7.99 23.42
CA ARG A 169 1.76 -7.08 23.34
C ARG A 169 1.17 -7.01 21.93
N GLY A 170 2.04 -6.87 20.93
CA GLY A 170 1.63 -6.83 19.52
C GLY A 170 1.00 -8.14 19.06
N ILE A 171 1.47 -9.31 19.55
CA ILE A 171 0.84 -10.61 19.27
C ILE A 171 -0.61 -10.62 19.76
N ASN A 172 -0.84 -10.23 21.01
CA ASN A 172 -2.17 -10.23 21.63
C ASN A 172 -3.09 -9.26 20.89
N GLU A 173 -2.64 -8.03 20.67
CA GLU A 173 -3.42 -6.99 19.97
C GLU A 173 -3.78 -7.42 18.53
N PHE A 174 -2.80 -7.94 17.77
CA PHE A 174 -3.04 -8.45 16.42
C PHE A 174 -4.08 -9.57 16.40
N LEU A 175 -3.95 -10.57 17.29
CA LEU A 175 -4.87 -11.72 17.31
C LEU A 175 -6.27 -11.32 17.77
N ASP A 176 -6.41 -10.42 18.73
CA ASP A 176 -7.71 -9.93 19.19
C ASP A 176 -8.45 -9.18 18.06
N GLN A 177 -7.76 -8.28 17.33
CA GLN A 177 -8.32 -7.62 16.17
C GLN A 177 -8.66 -8.61 15.04
N ALA A 178 -7.79 -9.59 14.79
CA ALA A 178 -8.01 -10.59 13.75
C ALA A 178 -9.22 -11.47 14.02
N ILE A 179 -9.48 -11.88 15.29
CA ILE A 179 -10.67 -12.64 15.68
C ILE A 179 -11.96 -11.88 15.30
N ALA A 180 -12.01 -10.57 15.51
CA ALA A 180 -13.15 -9.75 15.12
C ALA A 180 -13.25 -9.63 13.59
N ALA A 181 -12.13 -9.35 12.92
CA ALA A 181 -12.10 -9.08 11.48
C ALA A 181 -12.41 -10.31 10.60
N VAL A 182 -12.04 -11.53 11.02
CA VAL A 182 -12.41 -12.75 10.28
C VAL A 182 -13.92 -13.04 10.31
N GLN A 183 -14.65 -12.37 11.18
CA GLN A 183 -16.12 -12.42 11.29
C GLN A 183 -16.80 -11.18 10.73
N SER A 184 -16.06 -10.23 10.17
CA SER A 184 -16.60 -8.99 9.59
C SER A 184 -17.67 -9.28 8.53
N PRO A 185 -18.75 -8.49 8.42
CA PRO A 185 -19.69 -8.59 7.31
C PRO A 185 -19.03 -8.28 5.95
N ASN A 186 -17.96 -7.48 5.91
CA ASN A 186 -17.23 -7.17 4.69
C ASN A 186 -16.28 -8.31 4.28
N ALA A 187 -16.52 -8.90 3.10
CA ALA A 187 -15.72 -10.01 2.59
C ALA A 187 -14.25 -9.65 2.33
N ALA A 188 -13.95 -8.40 1.97
CA ALA A 188 -12.58 -7.94 1.72
C ALA A 188 -11.79 -7.84 3.04
N VAL A 189 -12.42 -7.33 4.12
CA VAL A 189 -11.84 -7.31 5.47
C VAL A 189 -11.56 -8.73 5.94
N ARG A 190 -12.55 -9.64 5.85
CA ARG A 190 -12.36 -11.06 6.22
C ARG A 190 -11.18 -11.67 5.49
N LYS A 191 -11.11 -11.50 4.17
CA LYS A 191 -10.03 -12.05 3.34
C LYS A 191 -8.67 -11.51 3.74
N ALA A 192 -8.55 -10.21 3.94
CA ALA A 192 -7.29 -9.57 4.35
C ALA A 192 -6.84 -10.08 5.73
N ALA A 193 -7.76 -10.14 6.70
CA ALA A 193 -7.49 -10.67 8.03
C ALA A 193 -7.05 -12.13 7.99
N MET A 194 -7.78 -13.01 7.29
CA MET A 194 -7.42 -14.43 7.14
C MET A 194 -6.03 -14.60 6.53
N GLN A 195 -5.72 -13.88 5.46
CA GLN A 195 -4.39 -13.91 4.84
C GLN A 195 -3.30 -13.47 5.81
N SER A 196 -3.55 -12.41 6.59
CA SER A 196 -2.58 -11.91 7.56
C SER A 196 -2.35 -12.91 8.69
N VAL A 197 -3.39 -13.57 9.20
CA VAL A 197 -3.27 -14.63 10.22
C VAL A 197 -2.49 -15.83 9.68
N ILE A 198 -2.71 -16.23 8.42
CA ILE A 198 -1.92 -17.28 7.77
C ILE A 198 -0.44 -16.88 7.72
N ARG A 199 -0.10 -15.62 7.37
CA ARG A 199 1.29 -15.16 7.36
C ARG A 199 1.90 -15.10 8.76
N PHE A 200 1.13 -14.66 9.74
CA PHE A 200 1.53 -14.71 11.14
C PHE A 200 1.86 -16.14 11.60
N SER A 201 1.02 -17.13 11.28
CA SER A 201 1.24 -18.52 11.65
C SER A 201 2.51 -19.12 11.02
N GLN A 202 2.96 -18.59 9.88
CA GLN A 202 4.17 -19.01 9.17
C GLN A 202 5.48 -18.49 9.80
N LEU A 203 5.42 -17.56 10.78
CA LEU A 203 6.61 -17.10 11.51
C LEU A 203 7.28 -18.21 12.33
N GLY A 204 6.54 -19.26 12.75
CA GLY A 204 7.10 -20.39 13.46
C GLY A 204 6.05 -21.15 14.29
N LEU A 205 6.45 -22.27 14.88
CA LEU A 205 5.55 -23.18 15.61
C LEU A 205 4.78 -22.52 16.76
N VAL A 206 5.38 -21.54 17.43
CA VAL A 206 4.72 -20.81 18.53
C VAL A 206 3.59 -19.97 17.96
N TYR A 207 3.85 -19.21 16.89
CA TYR A 207 2.87 -18.35 16.21
C TYR A 207 1.75 -19.17 15.58
N GLU A 208 2.07 -20.34 15.01
CA GLU A 208 1.08 -21.27 14.48
C GLU A 208 0.11 -21.75 15.59
N ARG A 209 0.62 -22.14 16.75
CA ARG A 209 -0.20 -22.56 17.88
C ARG A 209 -1.09 -21.44 18.42
N LEU A 210 -0.54 -20.23 18.53
CA LEU A 210 -1.28 -19.05 18.97
C LEU A 210 -2.41 -18.70 17.97
N ALA A 211 -2.11 -18.67 16.67
CA ALA A 211 -3.08 -18.42 15.62
C ALA A 211 -4.20 -19.47 15.63
N LYS A 212 -3.87 -20.77 15.67
CA LYS A 212 -4.85 -21.86 15.75
C LYS A 212 -5.73 -21.75 16.99
N SER A 213 -5.13 -21.43 18.14
CA SER A 213 -5.89 -21.23 19.38
C SER A 213 -6.87 -20.05 19.28
N ALA A 214 -6.43 -18.95 18.69
CA ALA A 214 -7.26 -17.76 18.49
C ALA A 214 -8.44 -18.03 17.53
N ILE A 215 -8.16 -18.62 16.34
CA ILE A 215 -9.15 -18.86 15.30
C ILE A 215 -10.19 -19.91 15.72
N ARG A 216 -9.82 -20.94 16.46
CA ARG A 216 -10.79 -21.93 17.00
C ARG A 216 -11.93 -21.28 17.78
N ARG A 217 -11.69 -20.14 18.45
CA ARG A 217 -12.74 -19.40 19.18
C ARG A 217 -13.82 -18.82 18.28
N THR A 218 -13.52 -18.63 16.98
CA THR A 218 -14.49 -18.11 15.99
C THR A 218 -15.34 -19.20 15.33
N GLY A 219 -15.02 -20.48 15.56
CA GLY A 219 -15.65 -21.62 14.88
C GLY A 219 -15.18 -21.78 13.42
N LEU A 220 -14.18 -21.01 12.98
CA LEU A 220 -13.58 -21.13 11.65
C LEU A 220 -12.38 -22.09 11.67
N ASP A 221 -12.13 -22.73 10.52
CA ASP A 221 -10.99 -23.61 10.29
C ASP A 221 -10.37 -23.28 8.92
N PHE A 222 -9.25 -22.57 8.93
CA PHE A 222 -8.52 -22.18 7.72
C PHE A 222 -6.98 -22.20 7.92
N LEU A 223 -6.48 -22.76 9.04
CA LEU A 223 -5.05 -22.86 9.40
C LEU A 223 -4.57 -24.29 9.48
#